data_064c5b4e99ed76ef556fb10405f6c390
#
_entry.id   064c5b4e99ed76ef556fb10405f6c390
#
_cell.length_a   1.000
_cell.length_b   1.000
_cell.length_c   1.000
_cell.angle_alpha   90.00
_cell.angle_beta   90.00
_cell.angle_gamma   90.00
#
_symmetry.space_group_name_H-M   'P 1'
#
loop_
_entity.id
_entity.type
_entity.pdbx_description
1 polymer ?
#
loop_
_entity_poly.entity_id
_entity_poly.type
_entity_poly.pdbx_seq_one_letter_code
_entity_poly.pdbx_strand_id
1 'polypeptide(L)'
;MKRSSLYFALSLLLVLGGLSACKTQYDMVLESNDVDTKYKAAFDYYNAGKFSRSSALFESLTLMTNGTERYDTVMYYLGLSNYSYKDYYTAEANFSQYLTNFPQGAFAESAQFLRIDCLYRSTLRYELDQTPTYTAITAIGEYLRDHPTGANSDIARHRLQELGDRLDRKAYENAKLYYKMEDYKAARVALKNVLKDDADNIYREDILYYSAMASYKYADMSVASKKKERFLVFQDDYLNFIGEYPESAYRKELDGLYEKVKEKN
;
A
#
# COMPACT_ATOMS: atom_id res chain seq x y z
N MET A 1 9.27 67.73 22.94
CA MET A 1 8.70 66.41 23.14
C MET A 1 7.37 66.10 22.38
N LYS A 2 6.60 67.08 21.92
CA LYS A 2 5.34 66.79 21.17
C LYS A 2 5.46 66.51 19.69
N ARG A 3 6.57 66.84 19.00
CA ARG A 3 6.74 66.62 17.57
C ARG A 3 7.20 65.19 17.24
N SER A 4 8.02 64.55 18.09
CA SER A 4 8.47 63.14 17.86
C SER A 4 7.34 62.14 18.02
N SER A 5 6.40 62.36 18.93
CA SER A 5 5.21 61.52 19.11
C SER A 5 4.27 61.55 17.92
N LEU A 6 4.18 62.72 17.21
CA LEU A 6 3.33 62.86 16.04
C LEU A 6 3.89 62.08 14.83
N TYR A 7 5.23 62.07 14.65
CA TYR A 7 5.87 61.32 13.59
C TYR A 7 5.82 59.80 13.81
N PHE A 8 5.88 59.37 15.10
CA PHE A 8 5.73 57.97 15.46
C PHE A 8 4.30 57.48 15.24
N ALA A 9 3.30 58.28 15.54
CA ALA A 9 1.89 57.97 15.27
C ALA A 9 1.59 57.95 13.75
N LEU A 10 2.18 58.87 12.97
CA LEU A 10 2.02 58.91 11.52
C LEU A 10 2.72 57.74 10.81
N SER A 11 3.89 57.32 11.28
CA SER A 11 4.59 56.13 10.77
C SER A 11 3.86 54.82 11.09
N LEU A 12 3.23 54.74 12.26
CA LEU A 12 2.42 53.57 12.66
C LEU A 12 1.14 53.44 11.83
N LEU A 13 0.52 54.57 11.45
CA LEU A 13 -0.66 54.60 10.58
C LEU A 13 -0.33 54.22 9.15
N LEU A 14 0.86 54.55 8.64
CA LEU A 14 1.34 54.15 7.30
C LEU A 14 1.66 52.63 7.20
N VAL A 15 2.13 52.02 8.29
CA VAL A 15 2.39 50.58 8.37
C VAL A 15 1.08 49.77 8.45
N LEU A 16 0.06 50.30 9.11
CA LEU A 16 -1.27 49.67 9.22
C LEU A 16 -2.10 49.79 7.93
N GLY A 17 -1.85 50.79 7.10
CA GLY A 17 -2.54 50.99 5.81
C GLY A 17 -2.02 50.08 4.66
N GLY A 18 -0.83 49.45 4.83
CA GLY A 18 -0.19 48.64 3.79
C GLY A 18 -0.59 47.15 3.77
N LEU A 19 -1.44 46.71 4.71
CA LEU A 19 -1.88 45.29 4.80
C LEU A 19 -3.24 45.04 4.12
N SER A 20 -3.65 45.89 3.19
CA SER A 20 -4.70 45.51 2.23
C SER A 20 -4.10 44.43 1.30
N ALA A 21 -4.18 43.16 1.72
CA ALA A 21 -3.83 42.05 0.88
C ALA A 21 -4.67 42.17 -0.39
N CYS A 22 -4.06 42.62 -1.50
CA CYS A 22 -4.71 42.61 -2.80
C CYS A 22 -5.10 41.15 -3.09
N LYS A 23 -6.41 40.88 -3.16
CA LYS A 23 -6.90 39.57 -3.59
C LYS A 23 -6.25 39.21 -4.92
N THR A 24 -5.66 38.03 -5.00
CA THR A 24 -5.12 37.57 -6.27
C THR A 24 -6.26 37.28 -7.24
N GLN A 25 -5.98 37.24 -8.55
CA GLN A 25 -6.97 36.82 -9.53
C GLN A 25 -7.56 35.43 -9.20
N TYR A 26 -6.75 34.55 -8.64
CA TYR A 26 -7.20 33.24 -8.16
C TYR A 26 -8.24 33.34 -7.03
N ASP A 27 -7.98 34.18 -6.03
CA ASP A 27 -8.90 34.36 -4.89
C ASP A 27 -10.25 34.93 -5.36
N MET A 28 -10.23 35.87 -6.32
CA MET A 28 -11.45 36.44 -6.89
C MET A 28 -12.28 35.36 -7.61
N VAL A 29 -11.63 34.46 -8.35
CA VAL A 29 -12.31 33.36 -9.05
C VAL A 29 -12.82 32.31 -8.06
N LEU A 30 -12.04 31.99 -7.02
CA LEU A 30 -12.45 31.02 -6.01
C LEU A 30 -13.68 31.47 -5.24
N GLU A 31 -13.80 32.77 -4.95
CA GLU A 31 -14.95 33.37 -4.28
C GLU A 31 -16.13 33.68 -5.21
N SER A 32 -15.93 33.64 -6.53
CA SER A 32 -16.99 33.93 -7.50
C SER A 32 -18.12 32.90 -7.43
N ASN A 33 -19.35 33.35 -7.65
CA ASN A 33 -20.51 32.50 -7.87
C ASN A 33 -20.78 32.20 -9.35
N ASP A 34 -19.92 32.69 -10.26
CA ASP A 34 -20.02 32.41 -11.69
C ASP A 34 -19.42 31.03 -11.98
N VAL A 35 -20.31 30.06 -12.26
CA VAL A 35 -19.97 28.66 -12.54
C VAL A 35 -19.07 28.56 -13.78
N ASP A 36 -19.36 29.30 -14.85
CA ASP A 36 -18.63 29.18 -16.11
C ASP A 36 -17.20 29.69 -15.98
N THR A 37 -17.01 30.84 -15.33
CA THR A 37 -15.70 31.41 -15.05
C THR A 37 -14.88 30.47 -14.14
N LYS A 38 -15.50 29.93 -13.08
CA LYS A 38 -14.83 29.04 -12.13
C LYS A 38 -14.47 27.70 -12.80
N TYR A 39 -15.37 27.13 -13.60
CA TYR A 39 -15.17 25.89 -14.33
C TYR A 39 -14.00 26.00 -15.31
N LYS A 40 -14.01 27.06 -16.13
CA LYS A 40 -12.89 27.34 -17.04
C LYS A 40 -11.57 27.49 -16.30
N ALA A 41 -11.54 28.27 -15.22
CA ALA A 41 -10.32 28.48 -14.44
C ALA A 41 -9.81 27.19 -13.78
N ALA A 42 -10.69 26.29 -13.31
CA ALA A 42 -10.30 25.01 -12.74
C ALA A 42 -9.49 24.18 -13.74
N PHE A 43 -9.93 24.11 -15.00
CA PHE A 43 -9.18 23.44 -16.06
C PHE A 43 -7.92 24.19 -16.48
N ASP A 44 -7.95 25.51 -16.53
CA ASP A 44 -6.76 26.30 -16.85
C ASP A 44 -5.65 26.07 -15.81
N TYR A 45 -5.99 26.00 -14.50
CA TYR A 45 -5.04 25.67 -13.45
C TYR A 45 -4.58 24.20 -13.51
N TYR A 46 -5.48 23.27 -13.85
CA TYR A 46 -5.13 21.86 -14.04
C TYR A 46 -4.09 21.71 -15.17
N ASN A 47 -4.38 22.28 -16.33
CA ASN A 47 -3.51 22.23 -17.51
C ASN A 47 -2.17 22.94 -17.29
N ALA A 48 -2.14 23.94 -16.42
CA ALA A 48 -0.91 24.64 -16.00
C ALA A 48 -0.12 23.89 -14.89
N GLY A 49 -0.54 22.67 -14.48
CA GLY A 49 0.11 21.89 -13.43
C GLY A 49 -0.09 22.46 -12.01
N LYS A 50 -0.98 23.41 -11.82
CA LYS A 50 -1.28 24.05 -10.54
C LYS A 50 -2.40 23.28 -9.81
N PHE A 51 -2.16 21.99 -9.58
CA PHE A 51 -3.15 21.01 -9.14
C PHE A 51 -3.86 21.35 -7.82
N SER A 52 -3.17 21.90 -6.84
CA SER A 52 -3.78 22.33 -5.57
C SER A 52 -4.83 23.43 -5.79
N ARG A 53 -4.55 24.40 -6.68
CA ARG A 53 -5.52 25.46 -7.03
C ARG A 53 -6.69 24.91 -7.83
N SER A 54 -6.40 23.99 -8.76
CA SER A 54 -7.41 23.29 -9.55
C SER A 54 -8.35 22.49 -8.63
N SER A 55 -7.80 21.72 -7.70
CA SER A 55 -8.56 20.94 -6.72
C SER A 55 -9.54 21.82 -5.93
N ALA A 56 -9.08 22.92 -5.35
CA ALA A 56 -9.94 23.82 -4.58
C ALA A 56 -11.07 24.43 -5.42
N LEU A 57 -10.82 24.74 -6.71
CA LEU A 57 -11.87 25.23 -7.61
C LEU A 57 -12.87 24.12 -7.94
N PHE A 58 -12.41 22.89 -8.25
CA PHE A 58 -13.31 21.77 -8.50
C PHE A 58 -14.12 21.42 -7.24
N GLU A 59 -13.52 21.44 -6.05
CA GLU A 59 -14.23 21.24 -4.79
C GLU A 59 -15.37 22.26 -4.61
N SER A 60 -15.09 23.55 -4.81
CA SER A 60 -16.13 24.59 -4.80
C SER A 60 -17.23 24.35 -5.84
N LEU A 61 -16.87 23.81 -7.02
CA LEU A 61 -17.81 23.51 -8.09
C LEU A 61 -18.71 22.31 -7.81
N THR A 62 -18.32 21.38 -6.94
CA THR A 62 -19.16 20.20 -6.62
C THR A 62 -20.54 20.61 -6.11
N LEU A 63 -20.61 21.63 -5.26
CA LEU A 63 -21.87 22.16 -4.74
C LEU A 63 -22.68 22.94 -5.79
N MET A 64 -21.98 23.64 -6.68
CA MET A 64 -22.59 24.53 -7.69
C MET A 64 -23.11 23.76 -8.92
N THR A 65 -22.54 22.59 -9.22
CA THR A 65 -22.86 21.81 -10.43
C THR A 65 -23.71 20.57 -10.11
N ASN A 66 -24.03 20.34 -8.82
CA ASN A 66 -24.85 19.17 -8.45
C ASN A 66 -26.17 19.15 -9.23
N GLY A 67 -26.49 17.99 -9.82
CA GLY A 67 -27.66 17.80 -10.66
C GLY A 67 -27.56 18.34 -12.08
N THR A 68 -26.40 18.86 -12.50
CA THR A 68 -26.12 19.28 -13.90
C THR A 68 -25.25 18.24 -14.61
N GLU A 69 -25.20 18.31 -15.95
CA GLU A 69 -24.33 17.47 -16.78
C GLU A 69 -22.82 17.64 -16.47
N ARG A 70 -22.42 18.76 -15.85
CA ARG A 70 -21.02 19.03 -15.51
C ARG A 70 -20.58 18.32 -14.24
N TYR A 71 -21.50 17.84 -13.41
CA TYR A 71 -21.20 17.29 -12.09
C TYR A 71 -20.31 16.04 -12.16
N ASP A 72 -20.54 15.16 -13.13
CA ASP A 72 -19.69 14.00 -13.41
C ASP A 72 -18.23 14.42 -13.65
N THR A 73 -18.01 15.33 -14.60
CA THR A 73 -16.68 15.84 -14.94
C THR A 73 -16.00 16.55 -13.76
N VAL A 74 -16.75 17.39 -13.02
CA VAL A 74 -16.24 18.12 -11.86
C VAL A 74 -15.75 17.17 -10.78
N MET A 75 -16.52 16.15 -10.43
CA MET A 75 -16.13 15.16 -9.42
C MET A 75 -14.91 14.34 -9.84
N TYR A 76 -14.85 13.92 -11.10
CA TYR A 76 -13.70 13.17 -11.60
C TYR A 76 -12.43 14.03 -11.57
N TYR A 77 -12.48 15.27 -12.06
CA TYR A 77 -11.30 16.16 -12.08
C TYR A 77 -10.91 16.69 -10.71
N LEU A 78 -11.81 16.73 -9.74
CA LEU A 78 -11.45 16.92 -8.33
C LEU A 78 -10.51 15.81 -7.84
N GLY A 79 -10.90 14.55 -8.03
CA GLY A 79 -10.07 13.39 -7.70
C GLY A 79 -8.74 13.40 -8.47
N LEU A 80 -8.79 13.69 -9.77
CA LEU A 80 -7.61 13.71 -10.63
C LEU A 80 -6.64 14.86 -10.27
N SER A 81 -7.15 16.01 -9.83
CA SER A 81 -6.33 17.13 -9.35
C SER A 81 -5.59 16.75 -8.06
N ASN A 82 -6.27 16.14 -7.09
CA ASN A 82 -5.65 15.68 -5.84
C ASN A 82 -4.64 14.56 -6.12
N TYR A 83 -4.95 13.62 -7.01
CA TYR A 83 -4.01 12.58 -7.45
C TYR A 83 -2.73 13.19 -8.07
N SER A 84 -2.90 14.17 -8.96
CA SER A 84 -1.79 14.86 -9.61
C SER A 84 -0.98 15.73 -8.63
N TYR A 85 -1.62 16.23 -7.58
CA TYR A 85 -0.98 16.92 -6.46
C TYR A 85 -0.26 15.96 -5.50
N LYS A 86 -0.44 14.63 -5.70
CA LYS A 86 0.07 13.53 -4.87
C LYS A 86 -0.58 13.42 -3.49
N ASP A 87 -1.72 14.03 -3.28
CA ASP A 87 -2.59 13.76 -2.13
C ASP A 87 -3.45 12.53 -2.43
N TYR A 88 -2.81 11.36 -2.32
CA TYR A 88 -3.43 10.09 -2.67
C TYR A 88 -4.56 9.68 -1.71
N TYR A 89 -4.50 10.15 -0.46
CA TYR A 89 -5.55 9.90 0.51
C TYR A 89 -6.85 10.62 0.13
N THR A 90 -6.78 11.92 -0.14
CA THR A 90 -7.94 12.71 -0.58
C THR A 90 -8.42 12.27 -1.96
N ALA A 91 -7.48 11.95 -2.88
CA ALA A 91 -7.83 11.46 -4.21
C ALA A 91 -8.61 10.14 -4.16
N GLU A 92 -8.20 9.17 -3.31
CA GLU A 92 -8.93 7.91 -3.11
C GLU A 92 -10.37 8.15 -2.67
N ALA A 93 -10.57 9.02 -1.68
CA ALA A 93 -11.91 9.38 -1.19
C ALA A 93 -12.76 10.03 -2.30
N ASN A 94 -12.18 10.94 -3.10
CA ASN A 94 -12.87 11.58 -4.22
C ASN A 94 -13.27 10.57 -5.30
N PHE A 95 -12.37 9.65 -5.68
CA PHE A 95 -12.70 8.61 -6.66
C PHE A 95 -13.74 7.63 -6.12
N SER A 96 -13.69 7.27 -4.83
CA SER A 96 -14.71 6.45 -4.18
C SER A 96 -16.08 7.13 -4.22
N GLN A 97 -16.13 8.43 -3.94
CA GLN A 97 -17.37 9.20 -4.03
C GLN A 97 -17.85 9.33 -5.47
N TYR A 98 -16.95 9.54 -6.43
CA TYR A 98 -17.27 9.54 -7.86
C TYR A 98 -17.96 8.22 -8.27
N LEU A 99 -17.36 7.08 -7.92
CA LEU A 99 -17.89 5.75 -8.27
C LEU A 99 -19.23 5.45 -7.61
N THR A 100 -19.49 6.01 -6.43
CA THR A 100 -20.79 5.91 -5.77
C THR A 100 -21.87 6.68 -6.53
N ASN A 101 -21.55 7.88 -7.02
CA ASN A 101 -22.51 8.74 -7.72
C ASN A 101 -22.68 8.36 -9.19
N PHE A 102 -21.61 7.89 -9.83
CA PHE A 102 -21.53 7.59 -11.26
C PHE A 102 -20.88 6.22 -11.52
N PRO A 103 -21.49 5.11 -11.06
CA PRO A 103 -20.89 3.76 -11.21
C PRO A 103 -20.70 3.34 -12.68
N GLN A 104 -21.42 3.95 -13.60
CA GLN A 104 -21.32 3.75 -15.06
C GLN A 104 -21.05 5.07 -15.80
N GLY A 105 -20.48 6.06 -15.10
CA GLY A 105 -20.13 7.35 -15.68
C GLY A 105 -19.00 7.23 -16.70
N ALA A 106 -18.83 8.30 -17.50
CA ALA A 106 -17.83 8.32 -18.58
C ALA A 106 -16.38 8.06 -18.08
N PHE A 107 -16.10 8.35 -16.81
CA PHE A 107 -14.78 8.16 -16.19
C PHE A 107 -14.73 7.00 -15.21
N ALA A 108 -15.77 6.13 -15.13
CA ALA A 108 -15.88 5.12 -14.08
C ALA A 108 -14.69 4.15 -14.05
N GLU A 109 -14.29 3.56 -15.18
CA GLU A 109 -13.12 2.67 -15.25
C GLU A 109 -11.83 3.40 -14.86
N SER A 110 -11.64 4.63 -15.35
CA SER A 110 -10.46 5.44 -15.02
C SER A 110 -10.42 5.81 -13.53
N ALA A 111 -11.55 6.20 -12.95
CA ALA A 111 -11.67 6.51 -11.53
C ALA A 111 -11.40 5.27 -10.66
N GLN A 112 -11.89 4.10 -11.06
CA GLN A 112 -11.67 2.84 -10.37
C GLN A 112 -10.18 2.45 -10.40
N PHE A 113 -9.52 2.59 -11.56
CA PHE A 113 -8.09 2.34 -11.66
C PHE A 113 -7.26 3.34 -10.85
N LEU A 114 -7.57 4.64 -10.89
CA LEU A 114 -6.85 5.65 -10.11
C LEU A 114 -7.08 5.48 -8.60
N ARG A 115 -8.27 5.04 -8.20
CA ARG A 115 -8.55 4.67 -6.80
C ARG A 115 -7.65 3.53 -6.34
N ILE A 116 -7.54 2.45 -7.10
CA ILE A 116 -6.62 1.35 -6.73
C ILE A 116 -5.15 1.78 -6.76
N ASP A 117 -4.76 2.72 -7.64
CA ASP A 117 -3.40 3.28 -7.62
C ASP A 117 -3.13 4.07 -6.34
N CYS A 118 -4.11 4.85 -5.86
CA CYS A 118 -4.00 5.55 -4.57
C CYS A 118 -3.84 4.55 -3.41
N LEU A 119 -4.66 3.50 -3.37
CA LEU A 119 -4.58 2.47 -2.34
C LEU A 119 -3.25 1.73 -2.38
N TYR A 120 -2.77 1.34 -3.57
CA TYR A 120 -1.46 0.72 -3.74
C TYR A 120 -0.33 1.60 -3.20
N ARG A 121 -0.35 2.91 -3.49
CA ARG A 121 0.65 3.88 -3.01
C ARG A 121 0.61 4.12 -1.50
N SER A 122 -0.50 3.82 -0.84
CA SER A 122 -0.64 3.92 0.62
C SER A 122 -0.16 2.66 1.35
N THR A 123 0.18 1.58 0.64
CA THR A 123 0.68 0.35 1.27
C THR A 123 2.06 0.54 1.87
N LEU A 124 2.33 -0.17 2.96
CA LEU A 124 3.56 -0.05 3.74
C LEU A 124 4.54 -1.20 3.43
N ARG A 125 5.79 -1.07 3.90
CA ARG A 125 6.78 -2.15 3.85
C ARG A 125 6.28 -3.37 4.63
N TYR A 126 6.76 -4.57 4.26
CA TYR A 126 6.27 -5.83 4.85
C TYR A 126 6.43 -5.92 6.38
N GLU A 127 7.41 -5.23 6.97
CA GLU A 127 7.62 -5.20 8.43
C GLU A 127 6.51 -4.48 9.20
N LEU A 128 5.83 -3.54 8.53
CA LEU A 128 4.80 -2.69 9.14
C LEU A 128 3.40 -3.31 9.04
N ASP A 129 2.39 -2.56 9.44
CA ASP A 129 0.99 -2.96 9.30
C ASP A 129 0.60 -3.19 7.83
N GLN A 130 -0.08 -4.31 7.56
CA GLN A 130 -0.51 -4.69 6.21
C GLN A 130 -2.01 -4.50 5.97
N THR A 131 -2.74 -3.86 6.88
CA THR A 131 -4.16 -3.52 6.66
C THR A 131 -4.37 -2.75 5.34
N PRO A 132 -3.55 -1.73 5.00
CA PRO A 132 -3.66 -1.06 3.70
C PRO A 132 -3.39 -2.00 2.51
N THR A 133 -2.50 -2.99 2.67
CA THR A 133 -2.20 -3.98 1.62
C THR A 133 -3.42 -4.86 1.32
N TYR A 134 -4.10 -5.37 2.34
CA TYR A 134 -5.33 -6.15 2.15
C TYR A 134 -6.44 -5.33 1.50
N THR A 135 -6.60 -4.06 1.88
CA THR A 135 -7.56 -3.14 1.25
C THR A 135 -7.25 -2.95 -0.24
N ALA A 136 -5.97 -2.74 -0.57
CA ALA A 136 -5.54 -2.59 -1.97
C ALA A 136 -5.76 -3.87 -2.79
N ILE A 137 -5.41 -5.05 -2.25
CA ILE A 137 -5.64 -6.36 -2.89
C ILE A 137 -7.13 -6.56 -3.20
N THR A 138 -8.01 -6.28 -2.24
CA THR A 138 -9.47 -6.40 -2.44
C THR A 138 -9.95 -5.49 -3.56
N ALA A 139 -9.57 -4.21 -3.53
CA ALA A 139 -9.97 -3.24 -4.55
C ALA A 139 -9.43 -3.58 -5.95
N ILE A 140 -8.18 -4.09 -6.03
CA ILE A 140 -7.58 -4.56 -7.30
C ILE A 140 -8.34 -5.78 -7.83
N GLY A 141 -8.70 -6.73 -6.96
CA GLY A 141 -9.49 -7.90 -7.33
C GLY A 141 -10.87 -7.53 -7.89
N GLU A 142 -11.55 -6.54 -7.29
CA GLU A 142 -12.80 -5.98 -7.79
C GLU A 142 -12.61 -5.36 -9.19
N TYR A 143 -11.59 -4.53 -9.36
CA TYR A 143 -11.27 -3.93 -10.66
C TYR A 143 -11.03 -4.98 -11.75
N LEU A 144 -10.22 -6.01 -11.46
CA LEU A 144 -9.90 -7.07 -12.42
C LEU A 144 -11.10 -7.96 -12.77
N ARG A 145 -12.05 -8.12 -11.84
CA ARG A 145 -13.31 -8.82 -12.10
C ARG A 145 -14.20 -8.02 -13.06
N ASP A 146 -14.29 -6.70 -12.85
CA ASP A 146 -15.16 -5.82 -13.62
C ASP A 146 -14.52 -5.47 -14.99
N HIS A 147 -13.19 -5.41 -15.07
CA HIS A 147 -12.39 -5.05 -16.24
C HIS A 147 -11.28 -6.07 -16.50
N PRO A 148 -11.59 -7.34 -16.87
CA PRO A 148 -10.56 -8.39 -17.00
C PRO A 148 -9.56 -8.13 -18.15
N THR A 149 -9.94 -7.34 -19.15
CA THR A 149 -9.13 -6.98 -20.34
C THR A 149 -9.06 -5.46 -20.56
N GLY A 150 -9.35 -4.66 -19.53
CA GLY A 150 -9.27 -3.21 -19.58
C GLY A 150 -7.83 -2.71 -19.82
N ALA A 151 -7.70 -1.47 -20.24
CA ALA A 151 -6.40 -0.87 -20.59
C ALA A 151 -5.33 -0.96 -19.49
N ASN A 152 -5.76 -1.00 -18.21
CA ASN A 152 -4.87 -1.03 -17.05
C ASN A 152 -4.83 -2.39 -16.33
N SER A 153 -5.46 -3.45 -16.90
CA SER A 153 -5.60 -4.74 -16.21
C SER A 153 -4.26 -5.44 -16.00
N ASP A 154 -3.29 -5.28 -16.90
CA ASP A 154 -1.95 -5.85 -16.72
C ASP A 154 -1.18 -5.16 -15.60
N ILE A 155 -1.31 -3.85 -15.47
CA ILE A 155 -0.73 -3.09 -14.35
C ILE A 155 -1.38 -3.52 -13.03
N ALA A 156 -2.69 -3.70 -13.01
CA ALA A 156 -3.43 -4.15 -11.84
C ALA A 156 -3.01 -5.57 -11.41
N ARG A 157 -2.84 -6.52 -12.35
CA ARG A 157 -2.34 -7.88 -12.06
C ARG A 157 -0.93 -7.86 -11.49
N HIS A 158 -0.02 -7.07 -12.08
CA HIS A 158 1.34 -6.94 -11.56
C HIS A 158 1.36 -6.41 -10.11
N ARG A 159 0.56 -5.40 -9.82
CA ARG A 159 0.43 -4.89 -8.44
C ARG A 159 -0.17 -5.91 -7.47
N LEU A 160 -1.17 -6.67 -7.92
CA LEU A 160 -1.76 -7.74 -7.13
C LEU A 160 -0.70 -8.77 -6.73
N GLN A 161 0.12 -9.19 -7.69
CA GLN A 161 1.23 -10.12 -7.45
C GLN A 161 2.24 -9.53 -6.45
N GLU A 162 2.69 -8.29 -6.67
CA GLU A 162 3.66 -7.63 -5.79
C GLU A 162 3.15 -7.50 -4.34
N LEU A 163 1.85 -7.22 -4.18
CA LEU A 163 1.24 -7.14 -2.84
C LEU A 163 1.12 -8.52 -2.19
N GLY A 164 0.84 -9.57 -2.97
CA GLY A 164 0.86 -10.97 -2.53
C GLY A 164 2.25 -11.36 -2.04
N ASP A 165 3.27 -11.15 -2.87
CA ASP A 165 4.68 -11.45 -2.53
C ASP A 165 5.13 -10.75 -1.24
N ARG A 166 4.60 -9.55 -0.98
CA ARG A 166 4.87 -8.79 0.26
C ARG A 166 4.26 -9.45 1.49
N LEU A 167 3.05 -9.99 1.37
CA LEU A 167 2.40 -10.73 2.46
C LEU A 167 3.12 -12.04 2.73
N ASP A 168 3.52 -12.76 1.70
CA ASP A 168 4.32 -13.98 1.78
C ASP A 168 5.62 -13.74 2.53
N ARG A 169 6.33 -12.68 2.14
CA ARG A 169 7.55 -12.27 2.82
C ARG A 169 7.32 -11.99 4.30
N LYS A 170 6.26 -11.27 4.62
CA LYS A 170 5.91 -10.98 6.03
C LYS A 170 5.67 -12.24 6.81
N ALA A 171 4.88 -13.17 6.28
CA ALA A 171 4.57 -14.44 6.92
C ALA A 171 5.84 -15.26 7.17
N TYR A 172 6.68 -15.42 6.15
CA TYR A 172 7.96 -16.12 6.24
C TYR A 172 8.91 -15.48 7.26
N GLU A 173 9.20 -14.18 7.15
CA GLU A 173 10.16 -13.51 8.03
C GLU A 173 9.70 -13.51 9.49
N ASN A 174 8.40 -13.37 9.75
CA ASN A 174 7.84 -13.48 11.10
C ASN A 174 8.04 -14.89 11.69
N ALA A 175 7.81 -15.94 10.90
CA ALA A 175 8.03 -17.31 11.33
C ALA A 175 9.52 -17.62 11.52
N LYS A 176 10.38 -17.15 10.62
CA LYS A 176 11.84 -17.30 10.71
C LYS A 176 12.46 -16.57 11.90
N LEU A 177 11.80 -15.53 12.42
CA LEU A 177 12.26 -14.81 13.60
C LEU A 177 12.43 -15.75 14.81
N TYR A 178 11.52 -16.70 15.02
CA TYR A 178 11.64 -17.69 16.08
C TYR A 178 12.92 -18.54 15.93
N TYR A 179 13.30 -18.89 14.69
CA TYR A 179 14.56 -19.59 14.43
C TYR A 179 15.77 -18.73 14.81
N LYS A 180 15.77 -17.44 14.46
CA LYS A 180 16.83 -16.48 14.85
C LYS A 180 16.93 -16.29 16.36
N MET A 181 15.80 -16.42 17.07
CA MET A 181 15.71 -16.37 18.55
C MET A 181 16.05 -17.71 19.22
N GLU A 182 16.43 -18.74 18.45
CA GLU A 182 16.75 -20.09 18.91
C GLU A 182 15.56 -20.83 19.58
N ASP A 183 14.33 -20.31 19.45
CA ASP A 183 13.13 -21.07 19.80
C ASP A 183 12.74 -22.00 18.65
N TYR A 184 13.52 -23.07 18.52
CA TYR A 184 13.40 -24.00 17.39
C TYR A 184 12.06 -24.76 17.39
N LYS A 185 11.46 -24.98 18.55
CA LYS A 185 10.13 -25.60 18.62
C LYS A 185 9.06 -24.67 18.06
N ALA A 186 9.06 -23.41 18.48
CA ALA A 186 8.12 -22.41 17.97
C ALA A 186 8.38 -22.11 16.49
N ALA A 187 9.66 -22.00 16.09
CA ALA A 187 10.06 -21.79 14.69
C ALA A 187 9.43 -22.83 13.73
N ARG A 188 9.60 -24.13 14.06
CA ARG A 188 9.04 -25.21 13.25
C ARG A 188 7.51 -25.13 13.15
N VAL A 189 6.83 -24.85 14.24
CA VAL A 189 5.37 -24.71 14.25
C VAL A 189 4.94 -23.50 13.40
N ALA A 190 5.58 -22.34 13.62
CA ALA A 190 5.25 -21.13 12.89
C ALA A 190 5.49 -21.27 11.37
N LEU A 191 6.63 -21.85 10.97
CA LEU A 191 6.96 -22.08 9.57
C LEU A 191 5.97 -23.05 8.91
N LYS A 192 5.57 -24.13 9.59
CA LYS A 192 4.55 -25.06 9.07
C LYS A 192 3.17 -24.41 8.96
N ASN A 193 2.83 -23.52 9.87
CA ASN A 193 1.57 -22.77 9.78
C ASN A 193 1.56 -21.85 8.55
N VAL A 194 2.68 -21.20 8.19
CA VAL A 194 2.75 -20.39 6.95
C VAL A 194 2.35 -21.23 5.74
N LEU A 195 2.91 -22.44 5.56
CA LEU A 195 2.57 -23.31 4.44
C LEU A 195 1.18 -23.96 4.54
N LYS A 196 0.63 -24.05 5.75
CA LYS A 196 -0.75 -24.49 5.93
C LYS A 196 -1.76 -23.41 5.49
N ASP A 197 -1.44 -22.15 5.78
CA ASP A 197 -2.30 -21.00 5.45
C ASP A 197 -2.15 -20.61 3.97
N ASP A 198 -0.94 -20.74 3.43
CA ASP A 198 -0.61 -20.48 2.03
C ASP A 198 0.43 -21.49 1.52
N ALA A 199 -0.03 -22.51 0.80
CA ALA A 199 0.81 -23.58 0.27
C ALA A 199 1.73 -23.11 -0.87
N ASP A 200 1.33 -22.06 -1.60
CA ASP A 200 2.03 -21.52 -2.77
C ASP A 200 2.95 -20.35 -2.42
N ASN A 201 3.19 -20.11 -1.11
CA ASN A 201 4.08 -19.05 -0.64
C ASN A 201 5.42 -19.09 -1.37
N ILE A 202 5.85 -17.94 -1.93
CA ILE A 202 7.06 -17.83 -2.75
C ILE A 202 8.36 -18.19 -1.99
N TYR A 203 8.34 -18.21 -0.66
CA TYR A 203 9.45 -18.64 0.21
C TYR A 203 9.34 -20.10 0.65
N ARG A 204 8.54 -20.94 -0.07
CA ARG A 204 8.27 -22.33 0.30
C ARG A 204 9.55 -23.15 0.50
N GLU A 205 10.54 -23.01 -0.37
CA GLU A 205 11.83 -23.69 -0.25
C GLU A 205 12.55 -23.31 1.06
N ASP A 206 12.66 -22.01 1.34
CA ASP A 206 13.28 -21.52 2.58
C ASP A 206 12.51 -21.99 3.82
N ILE A 207 11.17 -21.97 3.76
CA ILE A 207 10.31 -22.39 4.89
C ILE A 207 10.53 -23.86 5.20
N LEU A 208 10.60 -24.74 4.20
CA LEU A 208 10.86 -26.16 4.41
C LEU A 208 12.29 -26.40 4.92
N TYR A 209 13.28 -25.69 4.38
CA TYR A 209 14.66 -25.75 4.87
C TYR A 209 14.75 -25.34 6.34
N TYR A 210 14.23 -24.16 6.72
CA TYR A 210 14.28 -23.70 8.11
C TYR A 210 13.42 -24.58 9.04
N SER A 211 12.36 -25.23 8.55
CA SER A 211 11.59 -26.20 9.31
C SER A 211 12.43 -27.43 9.66
N ALA A 212 13.16 -27.99 8.67
CA ALA A 212 14.07 -29.11 8.89
C ALA A 212 15.21 -28.72 9.84
N MET A 213 15.84 -27.56 9.62
CA MET A 213 16.90 -27.04 10.50
C MET A 213 16.42 -26.85 11.94
N ALA A 214 15.21 -26.30 12.13
CA ALA A 214 14.61 -26.11 13.44
C ALA A 214 14.35 -27.46 14.13
N SER A 215 13.84 -28.44 13.39
CA SER A 215 13.64 -29.82 13.91
C SER A 215 14.94 -30.46 14.36
N TYR A 216 16.01 -30.34 13.56
CA TYR A 216 17.35 -30.83 13.91
C TYR A 216 17.87 -30.16 15.20
N LYS A 217 17.89 -28.83 15.23
CA LYS A 217 18.37 -28.05 16.38
C LYS A 217 17.58 -28.37 17.66
N TYR A 218 16.26 -28.45 17.54
CA TYR A 218 15.40 -28.82 18.66
C TYR A 218 15.67 -30.24 19.18
N ALA A 219 15.92 -31.21 18.30
CA ALA A 219 16.30 -32.56 18.66
C ALA A 219 17.67 -32.59 19.33
N ASP A 220 18.67 -31.93 18.78
CA ASP A 220 20.04 -31.93 19.28
C ASP A 220 20.18 -31.30 20.67
N MET A 221 19.42 -30.24 20.96
CA MET A 221 19.36 -29.57 22.25
C MET A 221 18.48 -30.30 23.30
N SER A 222 17.90 -31.44 22.94
CA SER A 222 16.96 -32.15 23.80
C SER A 222 17.66 -33.06 24.77
N VAL A 223 16.97 -33.40 25.90
CA VAL A 223 17.42 -34.44 26.82
C VAL A 223 17.48 -35.80 26.11
N ALA A 224 18.41 -36.65 26.53
CA ALA A 224 18.71 -37.93 25.88
C ALA A 224 17.45 -38.79 25.62
N SER A 225 16.52 -38.84 26.59
CA SER A 225 15.27 -39.61 26.48
C SER A 225 14.30 -39.12 25.36
N LYS A 226 14.50 -37.89 24.83
CA LYS A 226 13.66 -37.31 23.80
C LYS A 226 14.36 -37.17 22.46
N LYS A 227 15.68 -37.34 22.39
CA LYS A 227 16.45 -37.14 21.18
C LYS A 227 15.98 -37.99 20.02
N LYS A 228 15.82 -39.30 20.25
CA LYS A 228 15.45 -40.29 19.23
C LYS A 228 14.10 -39.90 18.58
N GLU A 229 13.06 -39.66 19.37
CA GLU A 229 11.73 -39.25 18.92
C GLU A 229 11.81 -37.98 18.05
N ARG A 230 12.61 -36.98 18.48
CA ARG A 230 12.72 -35.69 17.81
C ARG A 230 13.57 -35.72 16.54
N PHE A 231 14.58 -36.62 16.51
CA PHE A 231 15.33 -36.82 15.28
C PHE A 231 14.50 -37.53 14.18
N LEU A 232 13.54 -38.36 14.52
CA LEU A 232 12.59 -38.90 13.54
C LEU A 232 11.78 -37.75 12.88
N VAL A 233 11.38 -36.76 13.66
CA VAL A 233 10.68 -35.59 13.13
C VAL A 233 11.57 -34.78 12.17
N PHE A 234 12.87 -34.63 12.47
CA PHE A 234 13.82 -34.03 11.55
C PHE A 234 13.97 -34.85 10.26
N GLN A 235 14.03 -36.19 10.36
CA GLN A 235 14.12 -37.05 9.18
C GLN A 235 12.91 -36.88 8.27
N ASP A 236 11.72 -36.80 8.82
CA ASP A 236 10.48 -36.54 8.04
C ASP A 236 10.54 -35.16 7.36
N ASP A 237 10.94 -34.11 8.08
CA ASP A 237 11.05 -32.76 7.51
C ASP A 237 12.15 -32.69 6.44
N TYR A 238 13.28 -33.41 6.61
CA TYR A 238 14.35 -33.56 5.61
C TYR A 238 13.84 -34.29 4.36
N LEU A 239 13.17 -35.44 4.51
CA LEU A 239 12.64 -36.19 3.36
C LEU A 239 11.62 -35.39 2.57
N ASN A 240 10.77 -34.62 3.26
CA ASN A 240 9.83 -33.72 2.62
C ASN A 240 10.57 -32.63 1.80
N PHE A 241 11.60 -32.02 2.38
CA PHE A 241 12.40 -31.00 1.69
C PHE A 241 13.08 -31.55 0.44
N ILE A 242 13.81 -32.67 0.52
CA ILE A 242 14.53 -33.22 -0.65
C ILE A 242 13.58 -33.79 -1.70
N GLY A 243 12.38 -34.21 -1.32
CA GLY A 243 11.33 -34.65 -2.24
C GLY A 243 10.81 -33.53 -3.12
N GLU A 244 10.67 -32.34 -2.56
CA GLU A 244 10.21 -31.16 -3.32
C GLU A 244 11.35 -30.41 -4.01
N TYR A 245 12.54 -30.31 -3.38
CA TYR A 245 13.68 -29.52 -3.84
C TYR A 245 14.97 -30.34 -3.95
N PRO A 246 15.03 -31.35 -4.84
CA PRO A 246 16.20 -32.25 -4.94
C PRO A 246 17.47 -31.55 -5.39
N GLU A 247 17.38 -30.41 -6.10
CA GLU A 247 18.51 -29.64 -6.61
C GLU A 247 18.80 -28.37 -5.81
N SER A 248 18.21 -28.23 -4.62
CA SER A 248 18.38 -27.07 -3.76
C SER A 248 19.83 -26.84 -3.33
N ALA A 249 20.24 -25.59 -3.23
CA ALA A 249 21.54 -25.21 -2.64
C ALA A 249 21.66 -25.62 -1.16
N TYR A 250 20.55 -25.74 -0.43
CA TYR A 250 20.49 -26.17 0.96
C TYR A 250 20.67 -27.67 1.16
N ARG A 251 20.54 -28.47 0.09
CA ARG A 251 20.54 -29.94 0.17
C ARG A 251 21.80 -30.48 0.82
N LYS A 252 22.98 -30.02 0.41
CA LYS A 252 24.26 -30.52 0.91
C LYS A 252 24.39 -30.39 2.44
N GLU A 253 23.88 -29.31 3.00
CA GLU A 253 23.88 -29.10 4.45
C GLU A 253 22.96 -30.08 5.15
N LEU A 254 21.73 -30.22 4.67
CA LEU A 254 20.72 -31.13 5.24
C LEU A 254 21.13 -32.59 5.10
N ASP A 255 21.73 -33.02 3.96
CA ASP A 255 22.27 -34.37 3.77
C ASP A 255 23.33 -34.69 4.83
N GLY A 256 24.25 -33.77 5.09
CA GLY A 256 25.27 -33.94 6.11
C GLY A 256 24.73 -34.06 7.54
N LEU A 257 23.62 -33.40 7.83
CA LEU A 257 22.91 -33.52 9.12
C LEU A 257 22.15 -34.84 9.22
N TYR A 258 21.51 -35.25 8.12
CA TYR A 258 20.77 -36.51 8.04
C TYR A 258 21.68 -37.73 8.26
N GLU A 259 22.83 -37.80 7.61
CA GLU A 259 23.80 -38.88 7.80
C GLU A 259 24.31 -38.94 9.26
N LYS A 260 24.62 -37.79 9.87
CA LYS A 260 25.00 -37.74 11.31
C LYS A 260 23.93 -38.31 12.24
N VAL A 261 22.66 -38.14 11.91
CA VAL A 261 21.54 -38.68 12.71
C VAL A 261 21.40 -40.17 12.49
N LYS A 262 21.58 -40.67 11.25
CA LYS A 262 21.56 -42.11 10.94
C LYS A 262 22.63 -42.91 11.69
N GLU A 263 23.83 -42.37 11.77
CA GLU A 263 24.94 -43.01 12.48
C GLU A 263 24.73 -43.14 14.01
N LYS A 264 23.87 -42.31 14.57
CA LYS A 264 23.59 -42.23 16.03
C LYS A 264 22.37 -43.03 16.49
N ASN A 265 21.56 -43.57 15.58
CA ASN A 265 20.36 -44.35 15.86
C ASN A 265 20.56 -45.83 15.62
#